data_bb36be1d751987e73495903a4ef64a1a
#
_entry.id   bb36be1d751987e73495903a4ef64a1a
#
_cell.length_a   1.000
_cell.length_b   1.000
_cell.length_c   1.000
_cell.angle_alpha   90.00
_cell.angle_beta   90.00
_cell.angle_gamma   90.00
#
_symmetry.space_group_name_H-M   'P 1'
#
loop_
_entity.id
_entity.type
_entity.pdbx_description
1 polymer ?
#
loop_
_entity_poly.entity_id
_entity_poly.type
_entity_poly.pdbx_seq_one_letter_code
_entity_poly.pdbx_strand_id
1 'polypeptide(L)'
;MKINGWDISGAQARQWNVTPGFSNIENESEWQRGSPLPFFTTGSIGFKTLQITFLVYGSGRNKILQNCSTLLSKMMSESVILELDKFEHKFCGYLVKNDFTENPLGKLRVTSNRLSKLTVEFSCYEFAEQPDGSPFAESTSGMLETVVTNTGNIWTPCIVEITPKVGTEKLTVTGINYNPDTGEKLQVVIRNLTTNKTVILDGETGKITEAGVNKSADVDIWSLPVLGPGTNRITLDSTWMDIKVKYRPRFM
;
A
#
# COMPACT_ATOMS: atom_id res chain seq x y z
N MET A 1 14.60 7.02 11.44
CA MET A 1 13.56 6.03 11.08
C MET A 1 12.32 6.24 11.92
N LYS A 2 11.13 6.08 11.31
CA LYS A 2 9.86 6.15 12.07
C LYS A 2 8.98 4.93 11.79
N ILE A 3 8.15 4.58 12.76
CA ILE A 3 7.16 3.49 12.71
C ILE A 3 5.80 4.13 13.04
N ASN A 4 4.88 4.18 12.07
CA ASN A 4 3.60 4.90 12.19
C ASN A 4 3.79 6.34 12.69
N GLY A 5 4.81 7.06 12.18
CA GLY A 5 5.18 8.41 12.61
C GLY A 5 5.95 8.50 13.94
N TRP A 6 6.05 7.41 14.71
CA TRP A 6 6.81 7.38 15.96
C TRP A 6 8.30 7.15 15.70
N ASP A 7 9.16 8.00 16.29
CA ASP A 7 10.60 7.89 16.14
C ASP A 7 11.19 6.79 17.05
N ILE A 8 12.00 5.89 16.46
CA ILE A 8 12.60 4.75 17.15
C ILE A 8 13.60 5.17 18.26
N SER A 9 14.09 6.40 18.24
CA SER A 9 14.93 6.94 19.31
C SER A 9 14.23 6.92 20.67
N GLY A 10 12.89 6.94 20.70
CA GLY A 10 12.08 6.77 21.90
C GLY A 10 12.28 5.41 22.62
N ALA A 11 12.71 4.38 21.89
CA ALA A 11 13.15 3.10 22.45
C ALA A 11 14.69 2.99 22.57
N GLN A 12 15.40 4.09 22.50
CA GLN A 12 16.87 4.10 22.44
C GLN A 12 17.41 3.14 21.37
N ALA A 13 16.75 3.08 20.22
CA ALA A 13 17.09 2.24 19.08
C ALA A 13 17.59 3.07 17.91
N ARG A 14 18.44 2.46 17.10
CA ARG A 14 18.94 3.04 15.84
C ARG A 14 18.84 2.01 14.75
N GLN A 15 18.37 2.43 13.57
CA GLN A 15 18.47 1.63 12.35
C GLN A 15 19.95 1.38 12.01
N TRP A 16 20.33 0.11 11.88
CA TRP A 16 21.69 -0.31 11.55
C TRP A 16 21.82 -0.76 10.12
N ASN A 17 20.97 -1.70 9.71
CA ASN A 17 20.98 -2.24 8.37
C ASN A 17 19.55 -2.47 7.90
N VAL A 18 19.34 -2.34 6.58
CA VAL A 18 18.08 -2.67 5.91
C VAL A 18 18.44 -3.49 4.69
N THR A 19 17.79 -4.62 4.56
CA THR A 19 17.92 -5.51 3.40
C THR A 19 16.53 -5.66 2.77
N PRO A 20 16.21 -4.88 1.74
CA PRO A 20 14.97 -5.06 0.99
C PRO A 20 15.08 -6.30 0.11
N GLY A 21 14.08 -7.16 0.15
CA GLY A 21 13.87 -8.20 -0.84
C GLY A 21 12.96 -7.67 -1.96
N PHE A 22 12.91 -8.40 -3.06
CA PHE A 22 11.92 -8.15 -4.12
C PHE A 22 10.61 -8.88 -3.81
N SER A 23 9.53 -8.43 -4.43
CA SER A 23 8.25 -9.11 -4.35
C SER A 23 8.37 -10.54 -4.90
N ASN A 24 7.75 -11.47 -4.21
CA ASN A 24 7.68 -12.84 -4.70
C ASN A 24 6.73 -12.89 -5.91
N ILE A 25 7.16 -13.49 -7.00
CA ILE A 25 6.32 -13.70 -8.18
C ILE A 25 5.93 -15.17 -8.17
N GLU A 26 4.66 -15.43 -7.93
CA GLU A 26 4.09 -16.78 -7.99
C GLU A 26 3.47 -16.98 -9.38
N ASN A 27 4.11 -17.82 -10.19
CA ASN A 27 3.59 -18.22 -11.49
C ASN A 27 3.02 -19.63 -11.35
N GLU A 28 1.76 -19.80 -11.61
CA GLU A 28 1.15 -21.11 -11.77
C GLU A 28 1.28 -21.58 -13.20
N SER A 29 1.85 -22.77 -13.39
CA SER A 29 1.96 -23.41 -14.69
C SER A 29 1.41 -24.84 -14.63
N GLU A 30 0.56 -25.21 -15.55
CA GLU A 30 0.05 -26.58 -15.69
C GLU A 30 0.54 -27.23 -16.97
N TRP A 31 1.03 -28.47 -16.85
CA TRP A 31 1.33 -29.31 -18.01
C TRP A 31 0.13 -30.17 -18.37
N GLN A 32 -0.46 -29.90 -19.51
CA GLN A 32 -1.47 -30.83 -20.05
C GLN A 32 -0.76 -32.00 -20.77
N ARG A 33 -1.26 -33.20 -20.53
CA ARG A 33 -0.73 -34.42 -21.16
C ARG A 33 -0.80 -34.32 -22.70
N GLY A 34 0.37 -34.34 -23.33
CA GLY A 34 0.48 -34.19 -24.77
C GLY A 34 0.78 -32.81 -25.31
N SER A 35 0.86 -31.80 -24.44
CA SER A 35 1.34 -30.46 -24.82
C SER A 35 2.87 -30.38 -24.77
N PRO A 36 3.54 -29.81 -25.78
CA PRO A 36 4.98 -29.59 -25.77
C PRO A 36 5.40 -28.43 -24.85
N LEU A 37 4.47 -27.59 -24.40
CA LEU A 37 4.72 -26.42 -23.58
C LEU A 37 3.75 -26.37 -22.40
N PRO A 38 4.19 -25.88 -21.21
CA PRO A 38 3.30 -25.62 -20.10
C PRO A 38 2.37 -24.44 -20.43
N PHE A 39 1.15 -24.50 -19.92
CA PHE A 39 0.25 -23.34 -19.89
C PHE A 39 0.55 -22.52 -18.65
N PHE A 40 0.88 -21.24 -18.84
CA PHE A 40 0.99 -20.28 -17.75
C PHE A 40 -0.39 -19.71 -17.48
N THR A 41 -0.92 -19.95 -16.29
CA THR A 41 -2.26 -19.49 -15.91
C THR A 41 -2.20 -18.05 -15.41
N THR A 42 -1.72 -17.77 -14.26
CA THR A 42 -1.67 -16.39 -13.73
C THR A 42 -0.41 -16.18 -12.91
N GLY A 43 0.21 -15.01 -13.06
CA GLY A 43 1.26 -14.57 -12.16
C GLY A 43 0.67 -13.64 -11.10
N SER A 44 0.82 -13.97 -9.82
CA SER A 44 0.53 -13.05 -8.74
C SER A 44 1.80 -12.42 -8.20
N ILE A 45 1.74 -11.12 -7.88
CA ILE A 45 2.83 -10.40 -7.24
C ILE A 45 2.54 -10.34 -5.75
N GLY A 46 3.35 -11.07 -4.97
CA GLY A 46 3.26 -11.08 -3.52
C GLY A 46 3.90 -9.85 -2.87
N PHE A 47 3.87 -9.83 -1.55
CA PHE A 47 4.56 -8.80 -0.77
C PHE A 47 6.08 -8.93 -0.88
N LYS A 48 6.77 -7.80 -0.70
CA LYS A 48 8.23 -7.76 -0.49
C LYS A 48 8.56 -8.28 0.90
N THR A 49 9.72 -8.94 1.02
CA THR A 49 10.34 -9.19 2.32
C THR A 49 11.28 -8.05 2.67
N LEU A 50 11.12 -7.44 3.82
CA LEU A 50 11.97 -6.35 4.31
C LEU A 50 12.60 -6.76 5.63
N GLN A 51 13.91 -6.97 5.64
CA GLN A 51 14.64 -7.24 6.87
C GLN A 51 15.30 -5.97 7.40
N ILE A 52 15.02 -5.63 8.65
CA ILE A 52 15.56 -4.46 9.33
C ILE A 52 16.32 -4.90 10.57
N THR A 53 17.53 -4.41 10.71
CA THR A 53 18.35 -4.62 11.91
C THR A 53 18.47 -3.34 12.71
N PHE A 54 18.16 -3.42 13.99
CA PHE A 54 18.29 -2.34 14.95
C PHE A 54 19.44 -2.60 15.92
N LEU A 55 20.16 -1.54 16.28
CA LEU A 55 20.97 -1.51 17.48
C LEU A 55 20.15 -0.86 18.60
N VAL A 56 19.94 -1.60 19.67
CA VAL A 56 19.15 -1.15 20.83
C VAL A 56 20.08 -0.95 22.02
N TYR A 57 20.00 0.20 22.63
CA TYR A 57 20.87 0.63 23.74
C TYR A 57 20.12 0.60 25.07
N GLY A 58 20.87 0.52 26.17
CA GLY A 58 20.32 0.60 27.51
C GLY A 58 21.42 0.67 28.58
N SER A 59 21.07 1.09 29.79
CA SER A 59 21.99 1.13 30.94
C SER A 59 22.38 -0.25 31.47
N GLY A 60 21.70 -1.30 30.99
CA GLY A 60 21.93 -2.69 31.33
C GLY A 60 20.93 -3.60 30.60
N ARG A 61 21.09 -4.93 30.79
CA ARG A 61 20.30 -5.95 30.09
C ARG A 61 18.78 -5.73 30.21
N ASN A 62 18.27 -5.49 31.40
CA ASN A 62 16.83 -5.30 31.61
C ASN A 62 16.29 -4.07 30.86
N LYS A 63 17.05 -2.98 30.82
CA LYS A 63 16.65 -1.79 30.08
C LYS A 63 16.65 -2.02 28.56
N ILE A 64 17.62 -2.79 28.05
CA ILE A 64 17.66 -3.18 26.64
C ILE A 64 16.45 -4.03 26.29
N LEU A 65 16.12 -5.06 27.09
CA LEU A 65 14.94 -5.90 26.86
C LEU A 65 13.64 -5.09 26.89
N GLN A 66 13.51 -4.13 27.80
CA GLN A 66 12.39 -3.20 27.84
C GLN A 66 12.29 -2.34 26.57
N ASN A 67 13.42 -1.82 26.10
CA ASN A 67 13.48 -1.02 24.88
C ASN A 67 13.15 -1.84 23.64
N CYS A 68 13.64 -3.09 23.56
CA CYS A 68 13.25 -4.03 22.49
C CYS A 68 11.74 -4.34 22.53
N SER A 69 11.18 -4.60 23.70
CA SER A 69 9.74 -4.82 23.87
C SER A 69 8.92 -3.62 23.44
N THR A 70 9.35 -2.40 23.80
CA THR A 70 8.72 -1.15 23.35
C THR A 70 8.78 -1.01 21.84
N LEU A 71 9.92 -1.29 21.23
CA LEU A 71 10.09 -1.23 19.78
C LEU A 71 9.18 -2.25 19.06
N LEU A 72 9.16 -3.51 19.51
CA LEU A 72 8.31 -4.56 18.96
C LEU A 72 6.83 -4.25 19.12
N SER A 73 6.40 -3.70 20.26
CA SER A 73 4.99 -3.33 20.48
C SER A 73 4.46 -2.31 19.47
N LYS A 74 5.33 -1.45 18.93
CA LYS A 74 4.98 -0.49 17.88
C LYS A 74 4.85 -1.14 16.50
N MET A 75 5.38 -2.35 16.33
CA MET A 75 5.36 -3.12 15.08
C MET A 75 4.28 -4.22 15.04
N MET A 76 3.55 -4.45 16.14
CA MET A 76 2.56 -5.53 16.27
C MET A 76 1.15 -5.14 15.83
N SER A 77 0.98 -4.12 15.01
CA SER A 77 -0.31 -3.79 14.41
C SER A 77 -0.52 -4.53 13.08
N GLU A 78 -1.78 -4.68 12.67
CA GLU A 78 -2.15 -5.33 11.39
C GLU A 78 -1.55 -4.62 10.17
N SER A 79 -1.28 -3.33 10.30
CA SER A 79 -0.62 -2.53 9.27
C SER A 79 0.33 -1.54 9.92
N VAL A 80 1.57 -1.56 9.48
CA VAL A 80 2.66 -0.73 9.98
C VAL A 80 3.28 0.04 8.82
N ILE A 81 3.31 1.36 8.94
CA ILE A 81 4.02 2.23 7.98
C ILE A 81 5.44 2.47 8.51
N LEU A 82 6.43 2.15 7.69
CA LEU A 82 7.84 2.29 7.99
C LEU A 82 8.44 3.40 7.13
N GLU A 83 9.00 4.42 7.77
CA GLU A 83 9.82 5.47 7.14
C GLU A 83 11.28 5.18 7.47
N LEU A 84 12.01 4.60 6.52
CA LEU A 84 13.39 4.16 6.69
C LEU A 84 14.37 5.29 6.40
N ASP A 85 15.48 5.34 7.15
CA ASP A 85 16.56 6.28 6.85
C ASP A 85 17.20 5.94 5.51
N LYS A 86 17.40 6.95 4.66
CA LYS A 86 17.98 6.85 3.31
C LYS A 86 17.12 6.18 2.23
N PHE A 87 15.85 5.95 2.49
CA PHE A 87 14.88 5.51 1.49
C PHE A 87 13.94 6.66 1.18
N GLU A 88 13.63 6.84 -0.10
CA GLU A 88 12.67 7.86 -0.56
C GLU A 88 11.23 7.41 -0.36
N HIS A 89 11.00 6.09 -0.53
CA HIS A 89 9.69 5.49 -0.40
C HIS A 89 9.46 4.95 1.01
N LYS A 90 8.19 4.82 1.35
CA LYS A 90 7.73 4.19 2.58
C LYS A 90 7.34 2.74 2.33
N PHE A 91 7.32 1.97 3.39
CA PHE A 91 6.88 0.58 3.34
C PHE A 91 5.66 0.41 4.25
N CYS A 92 4.66 -0.34 3.77
CA CYS A 92 3.48 -0.68 4.56
C CYS A 92 3.30 -2.19 4.59
N GLY A 93 3.16 -2.74 5.78
CA GLY A 93 3.06 -4.18 5.95
C GLY A 93 2.93 -4.60 7.41
N TYR A 94 3.24 -5.86 7.68
CA TYR A 94 3.15 -6.45 9.00
C TYR A 94 4.42 -7.23 9.36
N LEU A 95 4.67 -7.32 10.67
CA LEU A 95 5.81 -8.06 11.22
C LEU A 95 5.59 -9.57 11.08
N VAL A 96 6.55 -10.27 10.46
CA VAL A 96 6.52 -11.73 10.26
C VAL A 96 7.37 -12.43 11.30
N LYS A 97 8.58 -11.88 11.56
CA LYS A 97 9.57 -12.54 12.41
C LYS A 97 10.44 -11.52 13.13
N ASN A 98 10.92 -11.90 14.29
CA ASN A 98 11.98 -11.16 15.00
C ASN A 98 13.06 -12.11 15.53
N ASP A 99 14.28 -11.62 15.60
CA ASP A 99 15.43 -12.31 16.18
C ASP A 99 16.23 -11.33 17.05
N PHE A 100 16.59 -11.79 18.24
CA PHE A 100 17.30 -10.99 19.22
C PHE A 100 18.68 -11.58 19.51
N THR A 101 19.72 -10.77 19.32
CA THR A 101 21.10 -11.17 19.58
C THR A 101 21.69 -10.29 20.69
N GLU A 102 22.00 -10.90 21.82
CA GLU A 102 22.76 -10.24 22.89
C GLU A 102 24.23 -10.07 22.46
N ASN A 103 24.82 -8.93 22.82
CA ASN A 103 26.24 -8.66 22.63
C ASN A 103 26.77 -8.89 21.18
N PRO A 104 26.26 -8.18 20.19
CA PRO A 104 26.65 -8.37 18.79
C PRO A 104 28.13 -8.12 18.51
N LEU A 105 28.86 -7.50 19.43
CA LEU A 105 30.28 -7.19 19.33
C LEU A 105 31.21 -8.24 19.97
N GLY A 106 30.63 -9.33 20.49
CA GLY A 106 31.37 -10.44 21.12
C GLY A 106 31.87 -10.15 22.53
N LYS A 107 32.38 -11.20 23.22
CA LYS A 107 32.79 -11.18 24.64
C LYS A 107 33.98 -10.28 24.95
N LEU A 108 34.65 -9.72 23.95
CA LEU A 108 35.93 -8.99 24.11
C LEU A 108 35.81 -7.51 24.54
N ARG A 109 34.60 -6.96 24.64
CA ARG A 109 34.43 -5.55 25.10
C ARG A 109 33.57 -5.47 26.36
N VAL A 110 34.13 -4.92 27.40
CA VAL A 110 33.51 -4.67 28.71
C VAL A 110 32.22 -3.82 28.65
N THR A 111 31.98 -3.14 27.52
CA THR A 111 30.80 -2.31 27.26
C THR A 111 29.63 -3.08 26.61
N SER A 112 29.74 -4.38 26.42
CA SER A 112 28.81 -5.23 25.64
C SER A 112 27.40 -5.33 26.24
N ASN A 113 27.24 -5.13 27.56
CA ASN A 113 25.95 -5.18 28.24
C ASN A 113 25.06 -3.95 28.01
N ARG A 114 25.49 -3.00 27.18
CA ARG A 114 24.76 -1.76 26.90
C ARG A 114 24.19 -1.71 25.48
N LEU A 115 24.43 -2.73 24.67
CA LEU A 115 24.03 -2.79 23.26
C LEU A 115 23.58 -4.20 22.91
N SER A 116 22.48 -4.30 22.20
CA SER A 116 21.99 -5.53 21.59
C SER A 116 21.50 -5.28 20.17
N LYS A 117 21.42 -6.36 19.38
CA LYS A 117 20.93 -6.35 18.03
C LYS A 117 19.53 -6.98 18.01
N LEU A 118 18.57 -6.27 17.43
CA LEU A 118 17.24 -6.79 17.12
C LEU A 118 17.08 -6.78 15.60
N THR A 119 16.83 -7.94 15.02
CA THR A 119 16.52 -8.09 13.61
C THR A 119 15.04 -8.42 13.47
N VAL A 120 14.35 -7.73 12.60
CA VAL A 120 12.93 -7.95 12.30
C VAL A 120 12.74 -8.17 10.80
N GLU A 121 11.74 -8.94 10.45
CA GLU A 121 11.35 -9.22 9.08
C GLU A 121 9.89 -8.84 8.89
N PHE A 122 9.64 -8.03 7.86
CA PHE A 122 8.31 -7.58 7.47
C PHE A 122 7.93 -8.18 6.11
N SER A 123 6.65 -8.50 5.98
CA SER A 123 5.98 -8.69 4.70
C SER A 123 5.27 -7.39 4.37
N CYS A 124 5.67 -6.71 3.30
CA CYS A 124 5.25 -5.34 3.03
C CYS A 124 5.19 -5.03 1.53
N TYR A 125 4.55 -3.92 1.19
CA TYR A 125 4.68 -3.28 -0.11
C TYR A 125 5.33 -1.91 0.04
N GLU A 126 6.02 -1.47 -1.00
CA GLU A 126 6.67 -0.17 -1.09
C GLU A 126 5.75 0.81 -1.81
N PHE A 127 5.68 2.06 -1.34
CA PHE A 127 4.84 3.10 -1.93
C PHE A 127 5.46 4.48 -1.80
N ALA A 128 5.07 5.38 -2.72
CA ALA A 128 5.43 6.79 -2.66
C ALA A 128 4.26 7.65 -2.19
N GLU A 129 4.59 8.76 -1.54
CA GLU A 129 3.67 9.82 -1.15
C GLU A 129 4.22 11.18 -1.59
N GLN A 130 3.39 12.22 -1.57
CA GLN A 130 3.87 13.59 -1.70
C GLN A 130 4.74 13.97 -0.49
N PRO A 131 5.58 15.02 -0.58
CA PRO A 131 6.46 15.44 0.52
C PRO A 131 5.75 15.77 1.83
N ASP A 132 4.47 16.15 1.76
CA ASP A 132 3.62 16.42 2.93
C ASP A 132 2.95 15.17 3.51
N GLY A 133 3.21 13.98 2.95
CA GLY A 133 2.63 12.70 3.35
C GLY A 133 1.23 12.45 2.78
N SER A 134 0.71 13.34 1.93
CA SER A 134 -0.56 13.14 1.24
C SER A 134 -0.43 12.18 0.05
N PRO A 135 -1.51 11.50 -0.37
CA PRO A 135 -1.52 10.77 -1.64
C PRO A 135 -1.39 11.72 -2.82
N PHE A 136 -0.85 11.25 -3.94
CA PHE A 136 -0.96 11.94 -5.22
C PHE A 136 -2.43 12.09 -5.59
N ALA A 137 -2.79 13.20 -6.21
CA ALA A 137 -4.18 13.46 -6.58
C ALA A 137 -4.28 14.20 -7.92
N GLU A 138 -5.16 13.72 -8.78
CA GLU A 138 -5.57 14.38 -10.01
C GLU A 138 -7.06 14.68 -9.95
N SER A 139 -7.44 15.87 -10.40
CA SER A 139 -8.84 16.30 -10.37
C SER A 139 -9.25 16.97 -11.66
N THR A 140 -10.47 16.67 -12.10
CA THR A 140 -11.07 17.25 -13.31
C THR A 140 -12.52 17.61 -13.04
N SER A 141 -12.97 18.73 -13.59
CA SER A 141 -14.31 19.25 -13.42
C SER A 141 -14.97 19.46 -14.79
N GLY A 142 -16.14 18.90 -14.96
CA GLY A 142 -16.96 19.13 -16.16
C GLY A 142 -16.39 18.53 -17.44
N MET A 143 -15.53 17.53 -17.36
CA MET A 143 -14.94 16.84 -18.50
C MET A 143 -15.35 15.36 -18.53
N LEU A 144 -15.37 14.76 -19.71
CA LEU A 144 -15.66 13.35 -19.91
C LEU A 144 -14.44 12.46 -19.69
N GLU A 145 -13.23 13.02 -19.61
CA GLU A 145 -11.99 12.28 -19.45
C GLU A 145 -11.08 12.93 -18.40
N THR A 146 -10.49 12.10 -17.56
CA THR A 146 -9.41 12.45 -16.63
C THR A 146 -8.21 11.56 -16.92
N VAL A 147 -7.03 12.15 -17.02
CA VAL A 147 -5.78 11.40 -17.23
C VAL A 147 -4.99 11.38 -15.91
N VAL A 148 -4.62 10.19 -15.47
CA VAL A 148 -3.84 9.96 -14.24
C VAL A 148 -2.58 9.18 -14.60
N THR A 149 -1.41 9.67 -14.18
CA THR A 149 -0.14 8.99 -14.42
C THR A 149 0.36 8.32 -13.15
N ASN A 150 0.21 7.01 -13.06
CA ASN A 150 0.77 6.20 -11.98
C ASN A 150 2.26 5.94 -12.24
N THR A 151 3.13 6.52 -11.43
CA THR A 151 4.59 6.37 -11.52
C THR A 151 5.08 5.04 -10.92
N GLY A 152 4.23 4.30 -10.24
CA GLY A 152 4.51 2.95 -9.74
C GLY A 152 4.69 1.95 -10.87
N ASN A 153 5.31 0.81 -10.58
CA ASN A 153 5.55 -0.25 -11.55
C ASN A 153 4.61 -1.46 -11.39
N ILE A 154 3.68 -1.39 -10.43
CA ILE A 154 2.62 -2.39 -10.24
C ILE A 154 1.25 -1.71 -10.14
N TRP A 155 0.20 -2.52 -10.25
CA TRP A 155 -1.18 -2.09 -10.03
C TRP A 155 -1.34 -1.44 -8.66
N THR A 156 -1.91 -0.25 -8.64
CA THR A 156 -2.02 0.61 -7.46
C THR A 156 -3.48 0.85 -7.14
N PRO A 157 -3.99 0.47 -5.96
CA PRO A 157 -5.31 0.87 -5.52
C PRO A 157 -5.47 2.37 -5.51
N CYS A 158 -6.65 2.86 -5.89
CA CYS A 158 -6.95 4.28 -5.88
C CYS A 158 -8.28 4.59 -5.20
N ILE A 159 -8.40 5.81 -4.70
CA ILE A 159 -9.63 6.35 -4.14
C ILE A 159 -10.21 7.31 -5.18
N VAL A 160 -11.41 7.02 -5.66
CA VAL A 160 -12.10 7.84 -6.66
C VAL A 160 -13.25 8.57 -5.98
N GLU A 161 -13.18 9.88 -5.96
CA GLU A 161 -14.21 10.79 -5.42
C GLU A 161 -14.96 11.41 -6.60
N ILE A 162 -16.27 11.22 -6.65
CA ILE A 162 -17.12 11.75 -7.72
C ILE A 162 -18.20 12.62 -7.08
N THR A 163 -18.27 13.87 -7.49
CA THR A 163 -19.26 14.84 -7.00
C THR A 163 -20.17 15.29 -8.14
N PRO A 164 -21.45 14.87 -8.16
CA PRO A 164 -22.40 15.31 -9.17
C PRO A 164 -22.84 16.76 -8.94
N LYS A 165 -22.81 17.57 -9.98
CA LYS A 165 -23.35 18.95 -9.99
C LYS A 165 -24.88 18.97 -10.11
N VAL A 166 -25.43 17.91 -10.68
CA VAL A 166 -26.87 17.69 -10.84
C VAL A 166 -27.17 16.25 -10.44
N GLY A 167 -28.30 16.02 -9.81
CA GLY A 167 -28.76 14.68 -9.48
C GLY A 167 -28.86 13.82 -10.74
N THR A 168 -28.28 12.64 -10.70
CA THR A 168 -28.16 11.76 -11.86
C THR A 168 -28.57 10.34 -11.47
N GLU A 169 -29.50 9.77 -12.21
CA GLU A 169 -30.00 8.40 -11.94
C GLU A 169 -28.91 7.34 -12.16
N LYS A 170 -28.04 7.56 -13.16
CA LYS A 170 -27.00 6.62 -13.55
C LYS A 170 -25.78 7.35 -14.08
N LEU A 171 -24.60 6.95 -13.62
CA LEU A 171 -23.30 7.36 -14.13
C LEU A 171 -22.48 6.11 -14.46
N THR A 172 -21.84 6.12 -15.63
CA THR A 172 -20.91 5.06 -16.05
C THR A 172 -19.49 5.60 -16.04
N VAL A 173 -18.59 4.88 -15.36
CA VAL A 173 -17.16 5.20 -15.26
C VAL A 173 -16.36 4.05 -15.83
N THR A 174 -15.34 4.33 -16.65
CA THR A 174 -14.40 3.32 -17.14
C THR A 174 -12.96 3.71 -16.85
N GLY A 175 -12.05 2.72 -16.82
CA GLY A 175 -10.62 2.96 -16.62
C GLY A 175 -10.14 2.93 -15.17
N ILE A 176 -10.99 2.48 -14.25
CA ILE A 176 -10.65 2.25 -12.83
C ILE A 176 -10.98 0.84 -12.36
N ASN A 177 -11.63 0.06 -13.21
CA ASN A 177 -12.06 -1.31 -12.94
C ASN A 177 -11.56 -2.22 -14.07
N TYR A 178 -10.97 -3.35 -13.70
CA TYR A 178 -10.36 -4.27 -14.65
C TYR A 178 -10.69 -5.70 -14.28
N ASN A 179 -10.86 -6.53 -15.30
CA ASN A 179 -10.90 -7.97 -15.09
C ASN A 179 -9.48 -8.44 -14.68
N PRO A 180 -9.29 -9.04 -13.51
CA PRO A 180 -7.96 -9.45 -13.04
C PRO A 180 -7.31 -10.52 -13.91
N ASP A 181 -8.11 -11.36 -14.59
CA ASP A 181 -7.63 -12.47 -15.41
C ASP A 181 -7.22 -12.03 -16.82
N THR A 182 -7.98 -11.11 -17.42
CA THR A 182 -7.79 -10.67 -18.81
C THR A 182 -7.14 -9.30 -18.93
N GLY A 183 -7.12 -8.48 -17.87
CA GLY A 183 -6.71 -7.08 -17.90
C GLY A 183 -7.68 -6.16 -18.67
N GLU A 184 -8.86 -6.66 -19.06
CA GLU A 184 -9.85 -5.90 -19.79
C GLU A 184 -10.48 -4.82 -18.88
N LYS A 185 -10.69 -3.62 -19.46
CA LYS A 185 -11.37 -2.52 -18.76
C LYS A 185 -12.86 -2.83 -18.63
N LEU A 186 -13.32 -2.84 -17.38
CA LEU A 186 -14.72 -3.02 -17.05
C LEU A 186 -15.36 -1.68 -16.69
N GLN A 187 -16.68 -1.60 -16.87
CA GLN A 187 -17.44 -0.43 -16.47
C GLN A 187 -17.80 -0.50 -14.99
N VAL A 188 -17.79 0.65 -14.35
CA VAL A 188 -18.40 0.88 -13.03
C VAL A 188 -19.69 1.66 -13.26
N VAL A 189 -20.79 1.16 -12.74
CA VAL A 189 -22.09 1.84 -12.84
C VAL A 189 -22.51 2.30 -11.44
N ILE A 190 -22.72 3.60 -11.29
CA ILE A 190 -23.17 4.22 -10.04
C ILE A 190 -24.58 4.75 -10.25
N ARG A 191 -25.52 4.38 -9.37
CA ARG A 191 -26.92 4.81 -9.44
C ARG A 191 -27.28 5.79 -8.35
N ASN A 192 -28.38 6.51 -8.56
CA ASN A 192 -29.00 7.37 -7.57
C ASN A 192 -28.05 8.40 -6.95
N LEU A 193 -27.25 9.11 -7.80
CA LEU A 193 -26.34 10.14 -7.34
C LEU A 193 -27.10 11.41 -6.92
N THR A 194 -26.80 11.90 -5.72
CA THR A 194 -27.40 13.10 -5.15
C THR A 194 -26.56 14.34 -5.46
N THR A 195 -27.18 15.40 -5.92
CA THR A 195 -26.50 16.70 -6.20
C THR A 195 -25.60 17.12 -5.04
N ASN A 196 -24.35 17.49 -5.34
CA ASN A 196 -23.34 17.97 -4.39
C ASN A 196 -22.99 17.00 -3.25
N LYS A 197 -23.35 15.72 -3.36
CA LYS A 197 -22.88 14.69 -2.43
C LYS A 197 -21.81 13.84 -3.09
N THR A 198 -20.63 13.82 -2.50
CA THR A 198 -19.49 13.07 -3.03
C THR A 198 -19.70 11.57 -2.79
N VAL A 199 -19.63 10.80 -3.87
CA VAL A 199 -19.50 9.34 -3.83
C VAL A 199 -18.02 9.00 -3.81
N ILE A 200 -17.60 8.15 -2.88
CA ILE A 200 -16.23 7.70 -2.70
C ILE A 200 -16.17 6.19 -2.98
N LEU A 201 -15.38 5.81 -3.98
CA LEU A 201 -15.00 4.44 -4.27
C LEU A 201 -13.57 4.25 -3.75
N ASP A 202 -13.41 3.57 -2.63
CA ASP A 202 -12.11 3.39 -1.98
C ASP A 202 -11.52 2.03 -2.33
N GLY A 203 -10.51 2.01 -3.21
CA GLY A 203 -9.81 0.82 -3.63
C GLY A 203 -8.85 0.25 -2.56
N GLU A 204 -8.45 1.03 -1.56
CA GLU A 204 -7.58 0.56 -0.48
C GLU A 204 -8.35 -0.20 0.60
N THR A 205 -9.55 0.28 0.96
CA THR A 205 -10.36 -0.30 2.05
C THR A 205 -11.57 -1.10 1.56
N GLY A 206 -11.89 -1.01 0.27
CA GLY A 206 -13.09 -1.64 -0.31
C GLY A 206 -14.40 -0.95 0.06
N LYS A 207 -14.37 0.25 0.66
CA LYS A 207 -15.56 0.98 1.08
C LYS A 207 -16.12 1.82 -0.07
N ILE A 208 -17.44 1.79 -0.21
CA ILE A 208 -18.19 2.62 -1.16
C ILE A 208 -19.18 3.44 -0.37
N THR A 209 -19.02 4.77 -0.40
CA THR A 209 -19.86 5.67 0.42
C THR A 209 -20.33 6.88 -0.38
N GLU A 210 -21.49 7.45 -0.01
CA GLU A 210 -21.96 8.78 -0.42
C GLU A 210 -22.13 9.64 0.80
N ALA A 211 -21.42 10.74 0.89
CA ALA A 211 -21.41 11.62 2.07
C ALA A 211 -21.20 10.85 3.41
N GLY A 212 -20.35 9.81 3.39
CA GLY A 212 -20.03 8.99 4.55
C GLY A 212 -21.01 7.84 4.85
N VAL A 213 -22.11 7.72 4.10
CA VAL A 213 -23.09 6.62 4.24
C VAL A 213 -22.76 5.53 3.19
N ASN A 214 -22.88 4.27 3.59
CA ASN A 214 -22.66 3.14 2.68
C ASN A 214 -23.60 3.21 1.46
N LYS A 215 -23.00 3.10 0.25
CA LYS A 215 -23.69 3.15 -1.05
C LYS A 215 -23.40 1.92 -1.93
N SER A 216 -22.85 0.87 -1.39
CA SER A 216 -22.44 -0.31 -2.18
C SER A 216 -23.61 -0.96 -2.96
N ALA A 217 -24.83 -0.86 -2.45
CA ALA A 217 -26.03 -1.39 -3.14
C ALA A 217 -26.38 -0.66 -4.46
N ASP A 218 -25.94 0.58 -4.61
CA ASP A 218 -26.18 1.42 -5.80
C ASP A 218 -25.01 1.38 -6.81
N VAL A 219 -23.96 0.56 -6.55
CA VAL A 219 -22.75 0.53 -7.38
C VAL A 219 -22.50 -0.88 -7.91
N ASP A 220 -22.49 -1.00 -9.23
CA ASP A 220 -22.03 -2.21 -9.91
C ASP A 220 -20.54 -2.07 -10.21
N ILE A 221 -19.73 -2.83 -9.53
CA ILE A 221 -18.28 -2.87 -9.70
C ILE A 221 -17.81 -4.34 -9.56
N TRP A 222 -16.96 -4.79 -10.48
CA TRP A 222 -16.44 -6.16 -10.46
C TRP A 222 -15.24 -6.30 -9.52
N SER A 223 -14.31 -5.35 -9.59
CA SER A 223 -13.12 -5.30 -8.76
C SER A 223 -12.98 -3.91 -8.13
N LEU A 224 -12.19 -3.81 -7.06
CA LEU A 224 -11.91 -2.51 -6.43
C LEU A 224 -11.17 -1.57 -7.39
N PRO A 225 -11.33 -0.24 -7.26
CA PRO A 225 -10.67 0.73 -8.11
C PRO A 225 -9.15 0.63 -8.05
N VAL A 226 -8.52 0.48 -9.22
CA VAL A 226 -7.07 0.39 -9.38
C VAL A 226 -6.57 1.20 -10.57
N LEU A 227 -5.32 1.61 -10.53
CA LEU A 227 -4.57 2.22 -11.62
C LEU A 227 -3.45 1.30 -12.06
N GLY A 228 -3.35 1.02 -13.36
CA GLY A 228 -2.20 0.32 -13.93
C GLY A 228 -0.94 1.20 -13.90
N PRO A 229 0.25 0.62 -14.09
CA PRO A 229 1.48 1.38 -14.30
C PRO A 229 1.37 2.30 -15.52
N GLY A 230 1.91 3.52 -15.42
CA GLY A 230 1.90 4.51 -16.50
C GLY A 230 0.60 5.30 -16.59
N THR A 231 0.19 5.65 -17.82
CA THR A 231 -0.94 6.56 -18.07
C THR A 231 -2.28 5.82 -18.07
N ASN A 232 -3.16 6.23 -17.18
CA ASN A 232 -4.54 5.74 -17.05
C ASN A 232 -5.51 6.81 -17.55
N ARG A 233 -6.43 6.42 -18.42
CA ARG A 233 -7.52 7.28 -18.91
C ARG A 233 -8.82 6.82 -18.28
N ILE A 234 -9.41 7.69 -17.48
CA ILE A 234 -10.68 7.47 -16.78
C ILE A 234 -11.73 8.27 -17.52
N THR A 235 -12.78 7.61 -18.00
CA THR A 235 -13.85 8.27 -18.75
C THR A 235 -15.18 8.20 -18.02
N LEU A 236 -15.98 9.24 -18.17
CA LEU A 236 -17.31 9.42 -17.61
C LEU A 236 -18.30 9.59 -18.77
N ASP A 237 -19.54 9.17 -18.60
CA ASP A 237 -20.61 9.41 -19.58
C ASP A 237 -21.36 10.72 -19.37
N SER A 238 -20.91 11.56 -18.41
CA SER A 238 -21.53 12.86 -18.10
C SER A 238 -20.49 13.94 -17.76
N THR A 239 -20.71 15.16 -18.27
CA THR A 239 -19.89 16.35 -17.96
C THR A 239 -20.34 17.06 -16.66
N TRP A 240 -21.47 16.66 -16.06
CA TRP A 240 -21.99 17.29 -14.84
C TRP A 240 -21.36 16.70 -13.57
N MET A 241 -20.13 16.23 -13.66
CA MET A 241 -19.40 15.60 -12.59
C MET A 241 -18.08 16.31 -12.32
N ASP A 242 -17.69 16.38 -11.06
CA ASP A 242 -16.32 16.61 -10.62
C ASP A 242 -15.74 15.27 -10.20
N ILE A 243 -14.58 14.92 -10.70
CA ILE A 243 -13.87 13.71 -10.33
C ILE A 243 -12.52 14.08 -9.72
N LYS A 244 -12.15 13.38 -8.64
CA LYS A 244 -10.83 13.42 -8.03
C LYS A 244 -10.34 12.02 -7.77
N VAL A 245 -9.15 11.71 -8.24
CA VAL A 245 -8.51 10.41 -8.07
C VAL A 245 -7.29 10.58 -7.18
N LYS A 246 -7.26 9.85 -6.07
CA LYS A 246 -6.15 9.84 -5.12
C LYS A 246 -5.49 8.47 -5.12
N TYR A 247 -4.17 8.41 -5.06
CA TYR A 247 -3.43 7.15 -5.11
C TYR A 247 -2.03 7.31 -4.49
N ARG A 248 -1.46 6.19 -4.07
CA ARG A 248 -0.05 6.08 -3.67
C ARG A 248 0.64 5.08 -4.58
N PRO A 249 1.49 5.53 -5.52
CA PRO A 249 2.22 4.64 -6.43
C PRO A 249 2.90 3.51 -5.67
N ARG A 250 2.71 2.26 -6.13
CA ARG A 250 3.31 1.07 -5.53
C ARG A 250 4.46 0.54 -6.38
N PHE A 251 5.44 -0.06 -5.71
CA PHE A 251 6.66 -0.57 -6.34
C PHE A 251 6.94 -2.01 -5.92
N MET A 252 7.43 -2.80 -6.92
CA MET A 252 7.88 -4.18 -6.76
C MET A 252 9.27 -4.24 -6.12
#